data_f5bbb619d8ad16485c7bda1c8c8bc3fc
#
_entry.id   f5bbb619d8ad16485c7bda1c8c8bc3fc
#
_cell.length_a   1.000
_cell.length_b   1.000
_cell.length_c   1.000
_cell.angle_alpha   90.00
_cell.angle_beta   90.00
_cell.angle_gamma   90.00
#
_symmetry.space_group_name_H-M   'P 1'
#
loop_
_entity.id
_entity.type
_entity.pdbx_description
1 polymer ?
#
loop_
_entity_poly.entity_id
_entity_poly.type
_entity_poly.pdbx_seq_one_letter_code
_entity_poly.pdbx_strand_id
1 'polypeptide(L)'
;LAICRGFQLISSFQKAKILKVKNHVRTNHYIYFDRNKKNLKKKIIVNSYHDYGIKNNNLKSYNLVARCKNNFIELAYNKKYNFLGLMFHPERYNISQITINKTLKKFFK
;
A
#
# COMPACT_ATOMS: atom_id res chain seq x y z
N LEU A 1 -9.25 -2.60 -7.75
CA LEU A 1 -7.94 -1.98 -7.49
C LEU A 1 -8.12 -0.50 -7.20
N ALA A 2 -7.63 -0.05 -6.06
CA ALA A 2 -7.65 1.35 -5.65
C ALA A 2 -6.22 1.85 -5.50
N ILE A 3 -5.86 2.93 -6.20
CA ILE A 3 -4.49 3.44 -6.24
C ILE A 3 -4.46 4.85 -5.65
N CYS A 4 -3.53 5.07 -4.71
CA CYS A 4 -3.18 6.35 -4.11
C CYS A 4 -4.42 7.10 -3.58
N ARG A 5 -4.83 8.19 -4.22
CA ARG A 5 -5.99 8.98 -3.81
C ARG A 5 -7.30 8.18 -3.81
N GLY A 6 -7.47 7.24 -4.74
CA GLY A 6 -8.60 6.32 -4.76
C GLY A 6 -8.64 5.44 -3.52
N PHE A 7 -7.49 4.94 -3.09
CA PHE A 7 -7.37 4.17 -1.85
C PHE A 7 -7.66 5.03 -0.62
N GLN A 8 -7.15 6.26 -0.57
CA GLN A 8 -7.43 7.21 0.50
C GLN A 8 -8.94 7.51 0.59
N LEU A 9 -9.58 7.77 -0.54
CA LEU A 9 -11.01 8.10 -0.60
C LEU A 9 -11.87 6.96 -0.06
N ILE A 10 -11.67 5.74 -0.54
CA ILE A 10 -12.41 4.55 -0.06
C ILE A 10 -12.17 4.36 1.44
N SER A 11 -10.93 4.50 1.89
CA SER A 11 -10.57 4.32 3.29
C SER A 11 -11.21 5.38 4.18
N SER A 12 -11.34 6.63 3.70
CA SER A 12 -12.00 7.69 4.46
C SER A 12 -13.49 7.41 4.69
N PHE A 13 -14.18 6.81 3.73
CA PHE A 13 -15.57 6.34 3.90
C PHE A 13 -15.69 5.25 4.97
N GLN A 14 -14.63 4.52 5.22
CA GLN A 14 -14.56 3.49 6.25
C GLN A 14 -14.00 4.02 7.57
N LYS A 15 -13.98 5.34 7.74
CA LYS A 15 -13.48 6.04 8.93
C LYS A 15 -12.00 5.78 9.23
N ALA A 16 -11.22 5.48 8.21
CA ALA A 16 -9.78 5.41 8.35
C ALA A 16 -9.18 6.79 8.61
N LYS A 17 -8.13 6.84 9.40
CA LYS A 17 -7.43 8.07 9.70
C LYS A 17 -6.46 8.41 8.57
N ILE A 18 -6.68 9.55 7.91
CA ILE A 18 -5.83 10.07 6.85
C ILE A 18 -5.00 11.20 7.44
N LEU A 19 -3.68 11.05 7.41
CA LEU A 19 -2.75 12.01 8.01
C LEU A 19 -1.71 12.44 6.99
N LYS A 20 -1.17 13.64 7.18
CA LYS A 20 -0.06 14.11 6.38
C LYS A 20 1.19 13.25 6.63
N VAL A 21 1.87 12.87 5.57
CA VAL A 21 3.08 12.05 5.62
C VAL A 21 4.25 12.81 4.99
N LYS A 22 5.42 12.74 5.60
CA LYS A 22 6.63 13.41 5.11
C LYS A 22 7.39 12.50 4.15
N ASN A 23 8.12 13.11 3.20
CA ASN A 23 9.05 12.44 2.30
C ASN A 23 8.42 11.36 1.41
N HIS A 24 7.18 11.57 1.00
CA HIS A 24 6.44 10.65 0.12
C HIS A 24 6.03 11.27 -1.22
N VAL A 25 6.47 12.51 -1.51
CA VAL A 25 6.17 13.19 -2.78
C VAL A 25 7.38 13.12 -3.70
N ARG A 26 7.19 12.59 -4.91
CA ARG A 26 8.22 12.46 -5.96
C ARG A 26 9.50 11.81 -5.42
N THR A 27 9.35 10.72 -4.69
CA THR A 27 10.46 9.99 -4.10
C THR A 27 10.28 8.50 -4.29
N ASN A 28 11.32 7.74 -3.96
CA ASN A 28 11.25 6.30 -3.83
C ASN A 28 11.52 5.96 -2.38
N HIS A 29 10.78 4.99 -1.85
CA HIS A 29 11.01 4.52 -0.50
C HIS A 29 10.77 3.01 -0.40
N TYR A 30 11.27 2.43 0.69
CA TYR A 30 11.00 1.03 0.99
C TYR A 30 9.61 0.85 1.55
N ILE A 31 8.95 -0.22 1.12
CA ILE A 31 7.80 -0.77 1.83
C ILE A 31 8.18 -2.13 2.40
N TYR A 32 7.63 -2.45 3.55
CA TYR A 32 7.96 -3.63 4.32
C TYR A 32 6.74 -4.53 4.38
N PHE A 33 6.92 -5.78 3.95
CA PHE A 33 5.83 -6.76 3.94
C PHE A 33 5.60 -7.33 5.33
N ASP A 34 4.34 -7.69 5.60
CA ASP A 34 3.97 -8.37 6.82
C ASP A 34 4.71 -9.72 6.92
N ARG A 35 5.28 -9.99 8.09
CA ARG A 35 6.07 -11.19 8.36
C ARG A 35 5.32 -12.50 8.14
N ASN A 36 4.00 -12.48 8.25
CA ASN A 36 3.15 -13.65 8.07
C ASN A 36 2.90 -14.01 6.60
N LYS A 37 3.39 -13.21 5.66
CA LYS A 37 3.25 -13.45 4.23
C LYS A 37 4.46 -14.24 3.74
N LYS A 38 4.37 -15.57 3.79
CA LYS A 38 5.40 -16.47 3.24
C LYS A 38 5.57 -16.21 1.74
N ASN A 39 6.81 -16.35 1.22
CA ASN A 39 7.17 -16.17 -0.19
C ASN A 39 7.16 -14.72 -0.72
N LEU A 40 7.05 -13.72 0.15
CA LEU A 40 7.26 -12.33 -0.22
C LEU A 40 8.63 -11.85 0.26
N LYS A 41 9.27 -10.98 -0.51
CA LYS A 41 10.49 -10.30 -0.04
C LYS A 41 10.14 -9.49 1.21
N LYS A 42 11.10 -9.34 2.13
CA LYS A 42 10.91 -8.55 3.36
C LYS A 42 10.62 -7.10 3.06
N LYS A 43 11.23 -6.54 2.02
CA LYS A 43 11.05 -5.15 1.58
C LYS A 43 11.32 -4.99 0.09
N ILE A 44 10.67 -4.01 -0.52
CA ILE A 44 10.95 -3.57 -1.89
C ILE A 44 10.92 -2.04 -1.95
N ILE A 45 11.53 -1.48 -2.99
CA ILE A 45 11.47 -0.04 -3.25
C ILE A 45 10.32 0.24 -4.21
N VAL A 46 9.48 1.22 -3.87
CA VAL A 46 8.37 1.68 -4.70
C VAL A 46 8.45 3.19 -4.91
N ASN A 47 7.80 3.68 -5.96
CA ASN A 47 7.62 5.12 -6.14
C ASN A 47 6.60 5.67 -5.14
N SER A 48 6.67 6.96 -4.86
CA SER A 48 5.75 7.63 -3.95
C SER A 48 5.43 9.04 -4.45
N TYR A 49 4.13 9.35 -4.53
CA TYR A 49 3.61 10.62 -5.05
C TYR A 49 2.47 11.16 -4.17
N HIS A 50 2.50 10.89 -2.86
CA HIS A 50 1.41 11.31 -1.98
C HIS A 50 1.92 12.08 -0.76
N ASP A 51 1.15 13.10 -0.33
CA ASP A 51 1.39 13.88 0.90
C ASP A 51 0.56 13.40 2.07
N TYR A 52 -0.44 12.57 1.83
CA TYR A 52 -1.29 11.99 2.87
C TYR A 52 -1.20 10.49 2.82
N GLY A 53 -1.32 9.87 3.98
CA GLY A 53 -1.26 8.43 4.12
C GLY A 53 -2.37 7.91 5.01
N ILE A 54 -2.62 6.61 4.92
CA ILE A 54 -3.59 5.90 5.73
C ILE A 54 -2.83 5.29 6.90
N LYS A 55 -3.13 5.77 8.11
CA LYS A 55 -2.47 5.24 9.31
C LYS A 55 -2.95 3.83 9.61
N ASN A 56 -2.02 2.96 9.98
CA ASN A 56 -2.33 1.59 10.38
C ASN A 56 -2.93 1.60 11.81
N ASN A 57 -4.23 1.83 11.92
CA ASN A 57 -4.96 1.95 13.17
C ASN A 57 -5.97 0.82 13.36
N ASN A 58 -5.54 -0.43 13.26
CA ASN A 58 -6.40 -1.59 13.52
C ASN A 58 -7.69 -1.58 12.66
N LEU A 59 -7.55 -1.26 11.38
CA LEU A 59 -8.66 -1.35 10.44
C LEU A 59 -9.05 -2.81 10.24
N LYS A 60 -10.09 -3.25 10.93
CA LYS A 60 -10.50 -4.67 11.00
C LYS A 60 -10.84 -5.28 9.63
N SER A 61 -11.31 -4.47 8.71
CA SER A 61 -11.69 -4.92 7.36
C SER A 61 -10.50 -5.05 6.41
N TYR A 62 -9.32 -4.58 6.80
CA TYR A 62 -8.12 -4.63 5.96
C TYR A 62 -7.16 -5.73 6.41
N ASN A 63 -6.72 -6.51 5.45
CA ASN A 63 -5.54 -7.35 5.62
C ASN A 63 -4.33 -6.55 5.16
N LEU A 64 -3.52 -6.09 6.09
CA LEU A 64 -2.29 -5.37 5.80
C LEU A 64 -1.31 -6.29 5.09
N VAL A 65 -0.81 -5.85 3.94
CA VAL A 65 0.20 -6.59 3.18
C VAL A 65 1.57 -5.92 3.32
N ALA A 66 1.63 -4.59 3.20
CA ALA A 66 2.88 -3.84 3.34
C ALA A 66 2.64 -2.45 3.90
N ARG A 67 3.64 -1.94 4.60
CA ARG A 67 3.65 -0.61 5.21
C ARG A 67 4.99 0.06 5.02
N CYS A 68 5.03 1.39 5.10
CA CYS A 68 6.29 2.13 5.13
C CYS A 68 6.88 2.17 6.54
N LYS A 69 8.08 2.72 6.65
CA LYS A 69 8.81 2.84 7.93
C LYS A 69 8.00 3.56 9.01
N ASN A 70 7.21 4.56 8.64
CA ASN A 70 6.39 5.35 9.57
C ASN A 70 5.03 4.73 9.87
N ASN A 71 4.85 3.46 9.55
CA ASN A 71 3.63 2.68 9.82
C ASN A 71 2.38 3.19 9.08
N PHE A 72 2.55 3.82 7.92
CA PHE A 72 1.45 4.09 6.99
C PHE A 72 1.24 2.88 6.08
N ILE A 73 -0.03 2.61 5.75
CA ILE A 73 -0.40 1.51 4.87
C ILE A 73 0.03 1.83 3.43
N GLU A 74 0.77 0.94 2.81
CA GLU A 74 1.20 1.07 1.41
C GLU A 74 0.51 0.06 0.50
N LEU A 75 0.14 -1.09 1.04
CA LEU A 75 -0.56 -2.16 0.32
C LEU A 75 -1.45 -2.91 1.29
N ALA A 76 -2.75 -2.97 1.00
CA ALA A 76 -3.71 -3.70 1.81
C ALA A 76 -4.80 -4.31 0.96
N TYR A 77 -5.34 -5.44 1.40
CA TYR A 77 -6.47 -6.10 0.78
C TYR A 77 -7.70 -6.01 1.70
N ASN A 78 -8.84 -5.64 1.13
CA ASN A 78 -10.10 -5.59 1.84
C ASN A 78 -10.99 -6.74 1.36
N LYS A 79 -11.19 -7.75 2.22
CA LYS A 79 -12.02 -8.91 1.91
C LYS A 79 -13.50 -8.57 1.80
N LYS A 80 -13.98 -7.69 2.67
CA LYS A 80 -15.41 -7.36 2.73
C LYS A 80 -15.89 -6.73 1.43
N TYR A 81 -15.12 -5.83 0.86
CA TYR A 81 -15.45 -5.11 -0.37
C TYR A 81 -14.65 -5.58 -1.58
N ASN A 82 -13.81 -6.59 -1.39
CA ASN A 82 -13.02 -7.25 -2.43
C ASN A 82 -12.21 -6.27 -3.29
N PHE A 83 -11.37 -5.45 -2.65
CA PHE A 83 -10.44 -4.59 -3.38
C PHE A 83 -9.03 -4.65 -2.82
N LEU A 84 -8.06 -4.38 -3.68
CA LEU A 84 -6.66 -4.19 -3.32
C LEU A 84 -6.34 -2.70 -3.37
N GLY A 85 -5.81 -2.15 -2.27
CA GLY A 85 -5.43 -0.75 -2.17
C GLY A 85 -3.92 -0.58 -2.18
N LEU A 86 -3.44 0.35 -2.99
CA LEU A 86 -2.03 0.69 -3.16
C LEU A 86 -1.83 2.18 -2.92
N MET A 87 -0.79 2.57 -2.19
CA MET A 87 -0.40 3.97 -2.06
C MET A 87 0.65 4.37 -3.10
N PHE A 88 1.40 3.42 -3.63
CA PHE A 88 2.32 3.66 -4.75
C PHE A 88 1.61 3.48 -6.10
N HIS A 89 2.27 3.94 -7.18
CA HIS A 89 1.73 3.91 -8.54
C HIS A 89 2.40 2.79 -9.35
N PRO A 90 1.78 1.59 -9.46
CA PRO A 90 2.37 0.49 -10.21
C PRO A 90 2.41 0.74 -11.72
N GLU A 91 1.58 1.67 -12.22
CA GLU A 91 1.54 2.07 -13.63
C GLU A 91 2.68 3.00 -14.03
N ARG A 92 3.40 3.56 -13.05
CA ARG A 92 4.59 4.37 -13.27
C ARG A 92 5.83 3.54 -13.03
N TYR A 93 6.99 4.03 -13.50
CA TYR A 93 8.25 3.32 -13.28
C TYR A 93 8.53 3.09 -11.80
N ASN A 94 8.92 1.86 -11.48
CA ASN A 94 9.37 1.45 -10.16
C ASN A 94 10.67 0.67 -10.29
N ILE A 95 11.62 0.89 -9.37
CA ILE A 95 12.89 0.14 -9.33
C ILE A 95 12.62 -1.36 -9.19
N SER A 96 11.63 -1.74 -8.39
CA SER A 96 11.27 -3.13 -8.12
C SER A 96 10.10 -3.64 -8.97
N GLN A 97 9.94 -3.16 -10.20
CA GLN A 97 8.74 -3.42 -11.03
C GLN A 97 8.43 -4.92 -11.19
N ILE A 98 9.44 -5.75 -11.40
CA ILE A 98 9.26 -7.20 -11.57
C ILE A 98 8.66 -7.81 -10.29
N THR A 99 9.18 -7.44 -9.13
CA THR A 99 8.70 -7.94 -7.83
C THR A 99 7.28 -7.42 -7.53
N ILE A 100 7.00 -6.15 -7.85
CA ILE A 100 5.67 -5.56 -7.73
C ILE A 100 4.67 -6.36 -8.56
N ASN A 101 4.97 -6.61 -9.82
CA ASN A 101 4.09 -7.35 -10.72
C ASN A 101 3.81 -8.77 -10.21
N LYS A 102 4.83 -9.47 -9.74
CA LYS A 102 4.68 -10.80 -9.14
C LYS A 102 3.80 -10.77 -7.89
N THR A 103 3.96 -9.75 -7.05
CA THR A 103 3.17 -9.59 -5.84
C THR A 103 1.71 -9.33 -6.18
N LEU A 104 1.44 -8.38 -7.08
CA LEU A 104 0.08 -8.03 -7.47
C LEU A 104 -0.67 -9.21 -8.11
N LYS A 105 -0.01 -9.99 -8.94
CA LYS A 105 -0.60 -11.18 -9.58
C LYS A 105 -1.16 -12.20 -8.56
N LYS A 106 -0.65 -12.21 -7.34
CA LYS A 106 -1.17 -13.11 -6.29
C LYS A 106 -2.58 -12.74 -5.84
N PHE A 107 -2.99 -11.50 -6.04
CA PHE A 107 -4.31 -10.99 -5.65
C PHE A 107 -5.31 -11.00 -6.80
N PHE A 108 -4.85 -11.10 -8.04
CA PHE A 108 -5.68 -11.09 -9.25
C PHE A 108 -5.57 -12.43 -9.98
N LYS A 109 -6.21 -13.41 -9.43
CA LYS A 109 -6.33 -14.72 -10.10
C LYS A 109 -7.72 -14.89 -10.66
#